data_b8a399c710822cd1a28dbc20d1f4f487
#
_entry.id   b8a399c710822cd1a28dbc20d1f4f487
#
_cell.length_a   1.000
_cell.length_b   1.000
_cell.length_c   1.000
_cell.angle_alpha   90.00
_cell.angle_beta   90.00
_cell.angle_gamma   90.00
#
_symmetry.space_group_name_H-M   'P 1'
#
loop_
_entity.id
_entity.type
_entity.pdbx_description
1 polymer ?
#
loop_
_entity_poly.entity_id
_entity_poly.type
_entity_poly.pdbx_seq_one_letter_code
_entity_poly.pdbx_strand_id
1 'polypeptide(L)'
;MTRRLTNKLLGASALVLAMAGGAAWAQDVVAPAVGAPVVAAALDTRSTGEASSGVIVLDADARRHRLVSAAGLAGLEVLDLTGARLGQVPAGEAGGLDVRYGFPIKGRPETLLVSTDKTDNALRFFAMRDGAPVEVGARSVPLGFAVEDVCMLRNASDGGLYAVAVGDGGEIEQLLLYADAEGRVDARSARRINLPSKIKYCVADDATGQLYASQQAVGVWRFNGDPEADAAPALVDAAGLGRISEESGSLALYDGGQGARYLIATDASSGRLFVYDRGAGDAYLGAASLTGRDGAAIKEPGALQAVGAPLAGLPSGALVVTDEDAAAGPDYKLVSIAALTGALNLSAGTPQDVRAVVAPRFPTVVAVAETAPVGSPGDAADDPAIWADPTHPANSLVIGTDKKAGLNLYDMQGRVLQHLPDGKMNNVDLREGFILGGQPVVLVTASDRTNKAVAIYRLDTEARRLINVADGVQPTGQGDPYGQCMYRSARSGKTYVFINDSNGEKRQWELVDAGNGKVRVVRVRDFAFSSQVVRTLLRARG
;
A
#
# COMPACT_ATOMS: atom_id res chain seq x y z
N MET A 1 15.35 29.13 74.62
CA MET A 1 14.85 27.76 74.78
C MET A 1 14.72 27.10 73.43
N THR A 2 15.69 26.29 73.07
CA THR A 2 15.92 25.60 71.86
C THR A 2 15.19 24.25 71.85
N ARG A 3 14.40 23.96 70.84
CA ARG A 3 13.97 22.58 70.56
C ARG A 3 14.36 22.21 69.15
N ARG A 4 15.27 21.22 68.99
CA ARG A 4 15.66 20.53 67.81
C ARG A 4 14.53 19.62 67.34
N LEU A 5 14.19 19.65 66.06
CA LEU A 5 13.37 18.68 65.36
C LEU A 5 14.26 17.74 64.56
N THR A 6 14.23 16.49 64.88
CA THR A 6 14.91 15.39 64.22
C THR A 6 14.13 14.96 62.98
N ASN A 7 14.80 14.98 61.82
CA ASN A 7 14.28 14.41 60.58
C ASN A 7 14.38 12.89 60.61
N LYS A 8 13.25 12.21 60.43
CA LYS A 8 13.22 10.79 60.09
C LYS A 8 13.22 10.64 58.58
N LEU A 9 14.25 10.01 58.05
CA LEU A 9 14.30 9.50 56.69
C LEU A 9 13.37 8.28 56.55
N LEU A 10 12.35 8.40 55.71
CA LEU A 10 11.58 7.26 55.21
C LEU A 10 12.24 6.79 53.88
N GLY A 11 12.76 5.56 53.89
CA GLY A 11 13.28 4.90 52.72
C GLY A 11 12.17 4.53 51.73
N ALA A 12 12.25 5.03 50.53
CA ALA A 12 11.44 4.57 49.42
C ALA A 12 12.15 3.38 48.74
N SER A 13 11.57 2.18 48.89
CA SER A 13 11.98 0.99 48.17
C SER A 13 11.57 1.15 46.69
N ALA A 14 12.52 1.32 45.81
CA ALA A 14 12.30 1.26 44.38
C ALA A 14 12.06 -0.19 43.94
N LEU A 15 10.85 -0.46 43.51
CA LEU A 15 10.49 -1.73 42.83
C LEU A 15 11.02 -1.69 41.43
N VAL A 16 12.11 -2.43 41.14
CA VAL A 16 12.62 -2.61 39.79
C VAL A 16 11.77 -3.70 39.13
N LEU A 17 10.85 -3.30 38.25
CA LEU A 17 10.19 -4.21 37.32
C LEU A 17 11.17 -4.51 36.19
N ALA A 18 11.73 -5.72 36.16
CA ALA A 18 12.48 -6.23 35.02
C ALA A 18 11.51 -6.56 33.88
N MET A 19 11.38 -5.67 32.91
CA MET A 19 10.79 -5.97 31.60
C MET A 19 11.86 -6.69 30.75
N ALA A 20 11.81 -8.00 30.69
CA ALA A 20 12.55 -8.79 29.73
C ALA A 20 11.82 -8.77 28.39
N GLY A 21 12.45 -8.27 27.34
CA GLY A 21 11.98 -8.39 25.95
C GLY A 21 11.85 -7.08 25.19
N GLY A 22 12.92 -6.30 25.10
CA GLY A 22 13.04 -5.18 24.17
C GLY A 22 14.36 -5.29 23.42
N ALA A 23 14.28 -5.55 22.12
CA ALA A 23 15.43 -5.46 21.23
C ALA A 23 16.08 -4.07 21.40
N ALA A 24 17.40 -4.08 21.53
CA ALA A 24 18.20 -2.89 21.78
C ALA A 24 18.04 -1.85 20.67
N TRP A 25 17.39 -0.75 20.98
CA TRP A 25 17.47 0.50 20.22
C TRP A 25 18.62 1.35 20.78
N ALA A 26 19.81 0.76 20.85
CA ALA A 26 21.04 1.53 20.99
C ALA A 26 21.64 1.63 19.59
N GLN A 27 21.04 2.46 18.74
CA GLN A 27 21.80 2.99 17.61
C GLN A 27 22.74 4.02 18.20
N ASP A 28 24.05 3.77 18.09
CA ASP A 28 25.07 4.76 18.38
C ASP A 28 24.72 6.02 17.61
N VAL A 29 24.43 7.11 18.29
CA VAL A 29 24.35 8.45 17.70
C VAL A 29 25.76 8.78 17.24
N VAL A 30 26.10 8.34 16.02
CA VAL A 30 27.39 8.65 15.41
C VAL A 30 27.33 10.14 15.07
N ALA A 31 28.19 10.90 15.73
CA ALA A 31 28.47 12.28 15.35
C ALA A 31 28.70 12.36 13.83
N PRO A 32 28.30 13.45 13.16
CA PRO A 32 28.46 13.56 11.71
C PRO A 32 29.90 13.30 11.34
N ALA A 33 30.12 12.27 10.53
CA ALA A 33 31.46 11.90 10.08
C ALA A 33 32.04 13.11 9.31
N VAL A 34 33.02 13.77 9.90
CA VAL A 34 33.87 14.73 9.20
C VAL A 34 34.57 13.95 8.10
N GLY A 35 34.14 14.15 6.83
CA GLY A 35 34.75 13.50 5.68
C GLY A 35 33.91 12.49 4.92
N ALA A 36 32.58 12.67 4.84
CA ALA A 36 31.78 11.87 3.90
C ALA A 36 32.38 11.98 2.48
N PRO A 37 32.52 10.87 1.72
CA PRO A 37 33.05 10.91 0.38
C PRO A 37 32.20 11.80 -0.53
N VAL A 38 32.85 12.46 -1.49
CA VAL A 38 32.19 13.29 -2.49
C VAL A 38 32.14 12.52 -3.80
N VAL A 39 30.97 12.43 -4.42
CA VAL A 39 30.75 11.75 -5.69
C VAL A 39 30.28 12.76 -6.73
N ALA A 40 31.04 12.86 -7.84
CA ALA A 40 30.70 13.76 -8.94
C ALA A 40 29.67 13.15 -9.89
N ALA A 41 28.77 13.97 -10.41
CA ALA A 41 27.89 13.60 -11.49
C ALA A 41 28.67 13.20 -12.75
N ALA A 42 28.19 12.20 -13.47
CA ALA A 42 28.73 11.77 -14.75
C ALA A 42 28.17 12.61 -15.91
N LEU A 43 26.95 13.11 -15.76
CA LEU A 43 26.24 13.92 -16.76
C LEU A 43 25.39 14.97 -16.04
N ASP A 44 25.38 16.18 -16.57
CA ASP A 44 24.44 17.25 -16.23
C ASP A 44 23.54 17.52 -17.44
N THR A 45 22.26 17.77 -17.19
CA THR A 45 21.27 18.15 -18.22
C THR A 45 20.64 19.49 -17.84
N ARG A 46 19.76 20.02 -18.67
CA ARG A 46 18.99 21.22 -18.35
C ARG A 46 17.52 21.01 -18.61
N SER A 47 16.69 21.38 -17.64
CA SER A 47 15.25 21.54 -17.84
C SER A 47 14.94 22.91 -18.44
N THR A 48 13.83 23.03 -19.16
CA THR A 48 13.31 24.34 -19.62
C THR A 48 12.26 24.92 -18.67
N GLY A 49 11.84 24.14 -17.69
CA GLY A 49 10.94 24.52 -16.60
C GLY A 49 11.58 24.24 -15.25
N GLU A 50 10.77 23.89 -14.28
CA GLU A 50 11.22 23.36 -13.01
C GLU A 50 11.80 21.94 -13.20
N ALA A 51 12.74 21.54 -12.36
CA ALA A 51 13.22 20.16 -12.31
C ALA A 51 12.61 19.47 -11.08
N SER A 52 11.35 19.07 -11.18
CA SER A 52 10.62 18.51 -10.03
C SER A 52 10.90 17.02 -9.81
N SER A 53 10.89 16.21 -10.88
CA SER A 53 11.18 14.77 -10.83
C SER A 53 11.68 14.29 -12.18
N GLY A 54 12.48 13.22 -12.21
CA GLY A 54 12.98 12.66 -13.46
C GLY A 54 13.20 11.17 -13.39
N VAL A 55 12.70 10.43 -14.40
CA VAL A 55 12.81 8.98 -14.47
C VAL A 55 13.50 8.53 -15.75
N ILE A 56 14.44 7.59 -15.65
CA ILE A 56 15.01 6.93 -16.82
C ILE A 56 14.05 5.82 -17.26
N VAL A 57 13.54 5.97 -18.46
CA VAL A 57 12.71 4.98 -19.15
C VAL A 57 13.58 4.15 -20.06
N LEU A 58 13.64 2.84 -19.79
CA LEU A 58 14.40 1.89 -20.58
C LEU A 58 13.59 1.40 -21.80
N ASP A 59 14.20 1.34 -22.96
CA ASP A 59 13.67 0.72 -24.17
C ASP A 59 14.43 -0.59 -24.46
N ALA A 60 13.90 -1.44 -25.35
CA ALA A 60 14.59 -2.61 -25.84
C ALA A 60 15.88 -2.26 -26.61
N ASP A 61 15.88 -1.15 -27.31
CA ASP A 61 17.07 -0.55 -27.93
C ASP A 61 17.68 0.49 -26.97
N ALA A 62 18.88 0.24 -26.46
CA ALA A 62 19.57 1.13 -25.52
C ALA A 62 19.73 2.58 -26.02
N ARG A 63 19.77 2.79 -27.35
CA ARG A 63 19.80 4.14 -27.94
C ARG A 63 18.49 4.91 -27.77
N ARG A 64 17.43 4.21 -27.41
CA ARG A 64 16.09 4.75 -27.17
C ARG A 64 15.77 4.92 -25.69
N HIS A 65 16.72 4.69 -24.78
CA HIS A 65 16.55 5.07 -23.39
C HIS A 65 16.31 6.57 -23.32
N ARG A 66 15.39 6.99 -22.44
CA ARG A 66 14.99 8.41 -22.27
C ARG A 66 15.05 8.78 -20.80
N LEU A 67 15.45 10.00 -20.54
CA LEU A 67 15.11 10.67 -19.31
C LEU A 67 13.78 11.41 -19.58
N VAL A 68 12.73 11.02 -18.88
CA VAL A 68 11.46 11.74 -18.87
C VAL A 68 11.40 12.51 -17.55
N SER A 69 11.11 13.78 -17.63
CA SER A 69 11.12 14.66 -16.48
C SER A 69 9.81 15.42 -16.33
N ALA A 70 9.42 15.64 -15.07
CA ALA A 70 8.34 16.54 -14.69
C ALA A 70 8.92 17.96 -14.53
N ALA A 71 8.46 18.87 -15.38
CA ALA A 71 9.02 20.21 -15.53
C ALA A 71 8.02 21.32 -15.19
N GLY A 72 7.23 21.12 -14.11
CA GLY A 72 6.21 22.07 -13.66
C GLY A 72 5.17 22.34 -14.74
N LEU A 73 4.83 23.59 -14.98
CA LEU A 73 3.88 24.03 -16.01
C LEU A 73 4.32 23.68 -17.44
N ALA A 74 5.61 23.36 -17.66
CA ALA A 74 6.08 22.85 -18.94
C ALA A 74 5.59 21.43 -19.24
N GLY A 75 5.03 20.71 -18.26
CA GLY A 75 4.54 19.34 -18.39
C GLY A 75 5.67 18.32 -18.33
N LEU A 76 5.63 17.29 -19.19
CA LEU A 76 6.68 16.29 -19.27
C LEU A 76 7.67 16.63 -20.38
N GLU A 77 8.96 16.71 -20.06
CA GLU A 77 10.03 16.82 -21.03
C GLU A 77 10.65 15.46 -21.32
N VAL A 78 11.10 15.25 -22.54
CA VAL A 78 11.80 14.04 -22.97
C VAL A 78 13.20 14.40 -23.42
N LEU A 79 14.19 13.82 -22.76
CA LEU A 79 15.60 14.02 -23.07
C LEU A 79 16.23 12.66 -23.46
N ASP A 80 17.27 12.69 -24.28
CA ASP A 80 18.16 11.55 -24.38
C ASP A 80 19.15 11.49 -23.20
N LEU A 81 19.89 10.39 -23.10
CA LEU A 81 20.86 10.23 -22.01
C LEU A 81 22.16 11.03 -22.24
N THR A 82 22.25 11.89 -23.25
CA THR A 82 23.30 12.89 -23.42
C THR A 82 22.87 14.29 -22.93
N GLY A 83 21.59 14.39 -22.52
CA GLY A 83 20.98 15.64 -22.07
C GLY A 83 20.34 16.46 -23.19
N ALA A 84 20.30 15.94 -24.43
CA ALA A 84 19.63 16.64 -25.53
C ALA A 84 18.10 16.47 -25.41
N ARG A 85 17.38 17.59 -25.47
CA ARG A 85 15.92 17.60 -25.43
C ARG A 85 15.34 17.10 -26.75
N LEU A 86 14.46 16.10 -26.66
CA LEU A 86 13.79 15.47 -27.81
C LEU A 86 12.36 15.95 -28.01
N GLY A 87 11.66 16.31 -26.91
CA GLY A 87 10.28 16.73 -26.98
C GLY A 87 9.70 17.17 -25.64
N GLN A 88 8.42 17.53 -25.68
CA GLN A 88 7.63 17.96 -24.53
C GLN A 88 6.17 17.54 -24.73
N VAL A 89 5.52 17.15 -23.64
CA VAL A 89 4.12 16.71 -23.63
C VAL A 89 3.36 17.46 -22.53
N PRO A 90 2.20 18.05 -22.83
CA PRO A 90 1.36 18.67 -21.80
C PRO A 90 0.95 17.68 -20.72
N ALA A 91 1.11 18.05 -19.46
CA ALA A 91 0.77 17.19 -18.32
C ALA A 91 0.21 17.99 -17.11
N GLY A 92 -0.31 19.19 -17.35
CA GLY A 92 -0.64 20.14 -16.28
C GLY A 92 0.63 20.65 -15.61
N GLU A 93 0.58 20.97 -14.33
CA GLU A 93 1.75 21.30 -13.52
C GLU A 93 2.39 20.00 -13.00
N ALA A 94 3.25 19.41 -13.84
CA ALA A 94 3.87 18.12 -13.54
C ALA A 94 4.86 18.22 -12.36
N GLY A 95 4.65 17.42 -11.34
CA GLY A 95 5.49 17.35 -10.12
C GLY A 95 6.16 15.99 -9.94
N GLY A 96 5.51 15.06 -9.22
CA GLY A 96 5.98 13.69 -9.06
C GLY A 96 5.85 12.87 -10.34
N LEU A 97 6.77 11.91 -10.56
CA LEU A 97 6.78 11.05 -11.73
C LEU A 97 7.38 9.68 -11.39
N ASP A 98 6.69 8.60 -11.77
CA ASP A 98 7.23 7.24 -11.67
C ASP A 98 6.92 6.41 -12.92
N VAL A 99 7.65 5.31 -13.11
CA VAL A 99 7.54 4.41 -14.26
C VAL A 99 7.45 2.95 -13.85
N ARG A 100 6.54 2.19 -14.49
CA ARG A 100 6.49 0.73 -14.40
C ARG A 100 6.29 0.11 -15.78
N TYR A 101 6.85 -1.08 -15.93
CA TYR A 101 6.83 -1.84 -17.18
C TYR A 101 5.76 -2.93 -17.15
N GLY A 102 5.28 -3.33 -18.34
CA GLY A 102 4.38 -4.47 -18.49
C GLY A 102 2.96 -4.25 -17.98
N PHE A 103 2.47 -3.01 -17.94
CA PHE A 103 1.07 -2.75 -17.61
C PHE A 103 0.18 -3.15 -18.80
N PRO A 104 -0.87 -3.97 -18.59
CA PRO A 104 -1.68 -4.48 -19.70
C PRO A 104 -2.66 -3.44 -20.22
N ILE A 105 -2.45 -2.93 -21.44
CA ILE A 105 -3.41 -2.10 -22.17
C ILE A 105 -3.88 -2.89 -23.39
N LYS A 106 -5.17 -3.21 -23.47
CA LYS A 106 -5.74 -4.08 -24.54
C LYS A 106 -4.97 -5.40 -24.72
N GLY A 107 -4.55 -6.00 -23.61
CA GLY A 107 -3.81 -7.27 -23.61
C GLY A 107 -2.35 -7.15 -24.06
N ARG A 108 -1.82 -5.95 -24.26
CA ARG A 108 -0.41 -5.70 -24.62
C ARG A 108 0.33 -5.09 -23.41
N PRO A 109 1.53 -5.58 -23.10
CA PRO A 109 2.35 -4.97 -22.06
C PRO A 109 2.89 -3.61 -22.52
N GLU A 110 2.52 -2.55 -21.81
CA GLU A 110 2.98 -1.18 -22.07
C GLU A 110 3.89 -0.69 -20.93
N THR A 111 4.74 0.28 -21.21
CA THR A 111 5.47 1.03 -20.18
C THR A 111 4.59 2.18 -19.74
N LEU A 112 4.13 2.14 -18.50
CA LEU A 112 3.24 3.14 -17.91
C LEU A 112 4.04 4.16 -17.10
N LEU A 113 3.75 5.43 -17.31
CA LEU A 113 4.17 6.56 -16.50
C LEU A 113 2.96 7.10 -15.74
N VAL A 114 3.15 7.45 -14.48
CA VAL A 114 2.20 8.24 -13.70
C VAL A 114 2.85 9.55 -13.32
N SER A 115 2.12 10.66 -13.51
CA SER A 115 2.57 12.00 -13.09
C SER A 115 1.52 12.64 -12.20
N THR A 116 1.96 13.41 -11.20
CA THR A 116 1.06 14.33 -10.51
C THR A 116 0.81 15.56 -11.37
N ASP A 117 -0.41 16.09 -11.30
CA ASP A 117 -0.78 17.42 -11.79
C ASP A 117 -1.14 18.26 -10.55
N LYS A 118 -0.25 19.18 -10.16
CA LYS A 118 -0.41 19.99 -8.94
C LYS A 118 -1.49 21.05 -9.09
N THR A 119 -1.76 21.54 -10.32
CA THR A 119 -2.84 22.50 -10.57
C THR A 119 -4.19 21.91 -10.19
N ASP A 120 -4.47 20.67 -10.61
CA ASP A 120 -5.75 20.00 -10.41
C ASP A 120 -5.75 19.06 -9.19
N ASN A 121 -4.62 18.91 -8.48
CA ASN A 121 -4.41 17.89 -7.46
C ASN A 121 -4.85 16.51 -7.94
N ALA A 122 -4.28 16.05 -9.03
CA ALA A 122 -4.71 14.85 -9.73
C ALA A 122 -3.54 13.98 -10.19
N LEU A 123 -3.84 12.73 -10.55
CA LEU A 123 -2.91 11.85 -11.26
C LEU A 123 -3.25 11.81 -12.76
N ARG A 124 -2.21 11.82 -13.59
CA ARG A 124 -2.30 11.63 -15.04
C ARG A 124 -1.46 10.43 -15.48
N PHE A 125 -1.90 9.74 -16.51
CA PHE A 125 -1.32 8.47 -16.96
C PHE A 125 -0.86 8.57 -18.40
N PHE A 126 0.37 8.11 -18.66
CA PHE A 126 0.97 8.12 -20.00
C PHE A 126 1.56 6.75 -20.30
N ALA A 127 1.49 6.32 -21.55
CA ALA A 127 2.23 5.16 -22.05
C ALA A 127 3.40 5.64 -22.91
N MET A 128 4.56 5.01 -22.78
CA MET A 128 5.69 5.29 -23.66
C MET A 128 5.47 4.63 -25.01
N ARG A 129 5.34 5.44 -26.07
CA ARG A 129 5.17 4.97 -27.45
C ARG A 129 6.12 5.71 -28.37
N ASP A 130 6.86 4.97 -29.16
CA ASP A 130 7.86 5.52 -30.08
C ASP A 130 8.86 6.49 -29.43
N GLY A 131 9.18 6.25 -28.16
CA GLY A 131 10.13 7.05 -27.38
C GLY A 131 9.58 8.35 -26.80
N ALA A 132 8.25 8.54 -26.81
CA ALA A 132 7.57 9.68 -26.21
C ALA A 132 6.40 9.25 -25.31
N PRO A 133 6.08 9.98 -24.23
CA PRO A 133 4.86 9.78 -23.44
C PRO A 133 3.62 10.15 -24.28
N VAL A 134 2.62 9.28 -24.29
CA VAL A 134 1.31 9.51 -24.87
C VAL A 134 0.28 9.36 -23.77
N GLU A 135 -0.58 10.34 -23.56
CA GLU A 135 -1.61 10.25 -22.54
C GLU A 135 -2.59 9.12 -22.84
N VAL A 136 -2.81 8.27 -21.85
CA VAL A 136 -3.68 7.09 -21.93
C VAL A 136 -4.74 7.07 -20.81
N GLY A 137 -4.80 8.12 -19.99
CA GLY A 137 -5.80 8.25 -18.94
C GLY A 137 -7.23 8.32 -19.50
N ALA A 138 -8.18 7.66 -18.86
CA ALA A 138 -9.60 7.85 -19.12
C ALA A 138 -10.04 9.26 -18.70
N ARG A 139 -9.37 9.79 -17.68
CA ARG A 139 -9.53 11.12 -17.08
C ARG A 139 -8.29 11.46 -16.27
N SER A 140 -8.12 12.70 -15.84
CA SER A 140 -7.31 13.00 -14.67
C SER A 140 -8.01 12.45 -13.43
N VAL A 141 -7.29 11.75 -12.55
CA VAL A 141 -7.85 11.14 -11.33
C VAL A 141 -7.65 12.11 -10.17
N PRO A 142 -8.73 12.79 -9.71
CA PRO A 142 -8.58 13.80 -8.66
C PRO A 142 -8.27 13.16 -7.31
N LEU A 143 -7.41 13.82 -6.55
CA LEU A 143 -7.08 13.50 -5.17
C LEU A 143 -7.78 14.48 -4.23
N GLY A 144 -8.18 14.03 -3.06
CA GLY A 144 -8.86 14.88 -2.08
C GLY A 144 -7.91 15.75 -1.24
N PHE A 145 -6.65 15.94 -1.68
CA PHE A 145 -5.59 16.64 -0.95
C PHE A 145 -4.57 17.28 -1.89
N ALA A 146 -3.76 18.20 -1.37
CA ALA A 146 -2.64 18.80 -2.11
C ALA A 146 -1.55 17.76 -2.32
N VAL A 147 -1.38 17.32 -3.58
CA VAL A 147 -0.43 16.24 -3.93
C VAL A 147 1.00 16.76 -3.99
N GLU A 148 1.93 16.01 -3.40
CA GLU A 148 3.36 16.29 -3.44
C GLU A 148 4.10 15.38 -4.43
N ASP A 149 3.90 14.07 -4.32
CA ASP A 149 4.61 13.08 -5.13
C ASP A 149 3.73 11.86 -5.40
N VAL A 150 4.19 11.00 -6.32
CA VAL A 150 3.58 9.72 -6.65
C VAL A 150 4.64 8.66 -6.93
N CYS A 151 4.44 7.48 -6.39
CA CYS A 151 5.20 6.29 -6.76
C CYS A 151 4.27 5.14 -7.11
N MET A 152 4.76 4.11 -7.79
CA MET A 152 3.97 2.94 -8.14
C MET A 152 4.48 1.70 -7.41
N LEU A 153 3.56 0.82 -7.03
CA LEU A 153 3.83 -0.48 -6.42
C LEU A 153 3.12 -1.59 -7.19
N ARG A 154 3.87 -2.60 -7.60
CA ARG A 154 3.29 -3.85 -8.08
C ARG A 154 3.16 -4.83 -6.93
N ASN A 155 1.96 -5.26 -6.63
CA ASN A 155 1.73 -6.29 -5.63
C ASN A 155 2.21 -7.66 -6.18
N ALA A 156 3.18 -8.27 -5.49
CA ALA A 156 3.77 -9.53 -5.91
C ALA A 156 2.82 -10.74 -5.78
N SER A 157 1.75 -10.63 -5.00
CA SER A 157 0.79 -11.72 -4.79
C SER A 157 -0.20 -11.87 -5.95
N ASP A 158 -0.72 -10.77 -6.46
CA ASP A 158 -1.77 -10.75 -7.51
C ASP A 158 -1.33 -10.07 -8.81
N GLY A 159 -0.19 -9.37 -8.81
CA GLY A 159 0.33 -8.61 -9.94
C GLY A 159 -0.35 -7.26 -10.16
N GLY A 160 -1.29 -6.86 -9.29
CA GLY A 160 -1.96 -5.56 -9.33
C GLY A 160 -0.97 -4.40 -9.27
N LEU A 161 -1.16 -3.39 -10.09
CA LEU A 161 -0.34 -2.18 -10.07
C LEU A 161 -1.10 -1.06 -9.36
N TYR A 162 -0.46 -0.44 -8.40
CA TYR A 162 -1.01 0.66 -7.63
C TYR A 162 -0.20 1.93 -7.84
N ALA A 163 -0.87 3.07 -8.00
CA ALA A 163 -0.27 4.37 -7.76
C ALA A 163 -0.42 4.71 -6.27
N VAL A 164 0.62 5.25 -5.67
CA VAL A 164 0.64 5.72 -4.28
C VAL A 164 0.91 7.21 -4.33
N ALA A 165 -0.11 8.01 -4.09
CA ALA A 165 -0.01 9.46 -4.02
C ALA A 165 0.21 9.90 -2.58
N VAL A 166 1.13 10.83 -2.37
CA VAL A 166 1.44 11.41 -1.06
C VAL A 166 1.20 12.91 -1.04
N GLY A 167 0.83 13.44 0.13
CA GLY A 167 0.33 14.81 0.23
C GLY A 167 0.89 15.66 1.36
N ASP A 168 0.60 16.96 1.24
CA ASP A 168 1.07 18.03 2.12
C ASP A 168 0.50 17.91 3.55
N GLY A 169 -0.70 17.36 3.70
CA GLY A 169 -1.33 17.10 5.01
C GLY A 169 -0.92 15.79 5.68
N GLY A 170 -0.08 14.98 5.02
CA GLY A 170 0.34 13.68 5.53
C GLY A 170 -0.44 12.50 4.96
N GLU A 171 -1.20 12.72 3.90
CA GLU A 171 -1.98 11.69 3.22
C GLU A 171 -1.06 10.75 2.43
N ILE A 172 -1.40 9.46 2.47
CA ILE A 172 -0.90 8.42 1.57
C ILE A 172 -2.14 7.73 1.01
N GLU A 173 -2.45 7.92 -0.26
CA GLU A 173 -3.54 7.23 -0.93
C GLU A 173 -3.00 6.24 -1.94
N GLN A 174 -3.36 4.97 -1.78
CA GLN A 174 -3.01 3.88 -2.66
C GLN A 174 -4.19 3.60 -3.59
N LEU A 175 -3.99 3.73 -4.90
CA LEU A 175 -5.02 3.59 -5.92
C LEU A 175 -4.68 2.43 -6.85
N LEU A 176 -5.57 1.46 -6.98
CA LEU A 176 -5.45 0.37 -7.95
C LEU A 176 -5.63 0.91 -9.36
N LEU A 177 -4.66 0.65 -10.24
CA LEU A 177 -4.69 1.03 -11.64
C LEU A 177 -5.30 -0.10 -12.49
N TYR A 178 -6.16 0.25 -13.42
CA TYR A 178 -6.75 -0.68 -14.38
C TYR A 178 -6.95 -0.01 -15.74
N ALA A 179 -7.01 -0.81 -16.79
CA ALA A 179 -7.39 -0.34 -18.10
C ALA A 179 -8.85 -0.72 -18.40
N ASP A 180 -9.64 0.24 -18.90
CA ASP A 180 -11.00 -0.02 -19.36
C ASP A 180 -11.04 -0.80 -20.70
N ALA A 181 -12.24 -1.13 -21.18
CA ALA A 181 -12.42 -1.86 -22.43
C ALA A 181 -11.88 -1.11 -23.66
N GLU A 182 -11.86 0.23 -23.59
CA GLU A 182 -11.28 1.11 -24.61
C GLU A 182 -9.76 1.22 -24.51
N GLY A 183 -9.15 0.63 -23.46
CA GLY A 183 -7.72 0.65 -23.18
C GLY A 183 -7.24 1.99 -22.63
N ARG A 184 -8.11 2.70 -21.94
CA ARG A 184 -7.76 3.91 -21.20
C ARG A 184 -7.53 3.54 -19.74
N VAL A 185 -6.52 4.15 -19.12
CA VAL A 185 -6.13 3.89 -17.74
C VAL A 185 -6.99 4.73 -16.79
N ASP A 186 -7.54 4.10 -15.78
CA ASP A 186 -8.23 4.75 -14.67
C ASP A 186 -7.74 4.16 -13.34
N ALA A 187 -8.13 4.76 -12.23
CA ALA A 187 -7.72 4.34 -10.91
C ALA A 187 -8.88 4.39 -9.91
N ARG A 188 -8.82 3.51 -8.91
CA ARG A 188 -9.76 3.52 -7.78
C ARG A 188 -9.01 3.42 -6.45
N SER A 189 -9.48 4.14 -5.46
CA SER A 189 -8.90 4.12 -4.11
C SER A 189 -9.01 2.72 -3.50
N ALA A 190 -7.88 2.20 -3.02
CA ALA A 190 -7.79 0.90 -2.35
C ALA A 190 -7.53 1.07 -0.85
N ARG A 191 -6.60 1.97 -0.47
CA ARG A 191 -6.24 2.20 0.92
C ARG A 191 -5.81 3.65 1.15
N ARG A 192 -6.12 4.19 2.35
CA ARG A 192 -5.60 5.46 2.84
C ARG A 192 -4.88 5.27 4.17
N ILE A 193 -3.71 5.90 4.29
CA ILE A 193 -2.94 6.03 5.52
C ILE A 193 -2.73 7.53 5.73
N ASN A 194 -2.87 8.01 6.97
CA ASN A 194 -2.64 9.40 7.29
C ASN A 194 -1.57 9.51 8.37
N LEU A 195 -0.54 10.28 8.09
CA LEU A 195 0.45 10.73 9.05
C LEU A 195 0.15 12.17 9.47
N PRO A 196 0.70 12.67 10.60
CA PRO A 196 0.30 13.96 11.14
C PRO A 196 0.85 15.19 10.41
N SER A 197 1.73 15.02 9.40
CA SER A 197 2.35 16.14 8.67
C SER A 197 2.84 15.72 7.29
N LYS A 198 3.25 16.70 6.49
CA LYS A 198 3.68 16.60 5.10
C LYS A 198 4.55 15.39 4.78
N ILE A 199 4.14 14.65 3.74
CA ILE A 199 4.92 13.61 3.10
C ILE A 199 5.36 14.14 1.74
N LYS A 200 6.65 14.25 1.55
CA LYS A 200 7.21 14.91 0.37
C LYS A 200 7.54 13.95 -0.76
N TYR A 201 7.94 12.71 -0.44
CA TYR A 201 8.34 11.71 -1.44
C TYR A 201 7.91 10.30 -1.03
N CYS A 202 7.71 9.43 -2.02
CA CYS A 202 7.57 8.00 -1.81
C CYS A 202 8.33 7.18 -2.84
N VAL A 203 8.68 5.94 -2.46
CA VAL A 203 9.19 4.90 -3.38
C VAL A 203 8.69 3.54 -2.93
N ALA A 204 8.55 2.59 -3.87
CA ALA A 204 8.03 1.28 -3.55
C ALA A 204 8.86 0.15 -4.17
N ASP A 205 9.07 -0.90 -3.38
CA ASP A 205 9.81 -2.10 -3.75
C ASP A 205 8.85 -3.22 -4.15
N ASP A 206 8.67 -3.41 -5.45
CA ASP A 206 7.81 -4.46 -6.03
C ASP A 206 8.22 -5.88 -5.61
N ALA A 207 9.52 -6.11 -5.34
CA ALA A 207 10.04 -7.43 -4.99
C ALA A 207 9.69 -7.84 -3.55
N THR A 208 9.61 -6.89 -2.63
CA THR A 208 9.29 -7.15 -1.21
C THR A 208 7.93 -6.66 -0.79
N GLY A 209 7.24 -5.89 -1.64
CA GLY A 209 5.98 -5.25 -1.31
C GLY A 209 6.11 -4.17 -0.23
N GLN A 210 7.29 -3.55 -0.09
CA GLN A 210 7.51 -2.47 0.88
C GLN A 210 7.29 -1.10 0.23
N LEU A 211 6.59 -0.23 0.93
CA LEU A 211 6.43 1.18 0.59
C LEU A 211 7.26 2.01 1.55
N TYR A 212 8.06 2.93 1.02
CA TYR A 212 8.79 3.92 1.80
C TYR A 212 8.21 5.31 1.56
N ALA A 213 8.11 6.10 2.61
CA ALA A 213 7.62 7.48 2.54
C ALA A 213 8.51 8.41 3.37
N SER A 214 8.84 9.57 2.79
CA SER A 214 9.60 10.62 3.46
C SER A 214 8.64 11.63 4.06
N GLN A 215 8.45 11.58 5.38
CA GLN A 215 7.74 12.59 6.15
C GLN A 215 8.74 13.70 6.53
N GLN A 216 8.59 14.89 5.93
CA GLN A 216 9.60 15.94 5.92
C GLN A 216 10.20 16.23 7.30
N ALA A 217 9.38 16.53 8.28
CA ALA A 217 9.82 16.92 9.62
C ALA A 217 10.04 15.75 10.59
N VAL A 218 9.84 14.48 10.14
CA VAL A 218 9.90 13.30 11.04
C VAL A 218 10.94 12.29 10.61
N GLY A 219 11.07 12.02 9.30
CA GLY A 219 12.04 11.07 8.79
C GLY A 219 11.47 10.10 7.75
N VAL A 220 12.15 8.98 7.56
CA VAL A 220 11.79 7.96 6.56
C VAL A 220 11.02 6.83 7.22
N TRP A 221 9.81 6.58 6.71
CA TRP A 221 8.96 5.48 7.11
C TRP A 221 8.99 4.33 6.11
N ARG A 222 8.81 3.12 6.61
CA ARG A 222 8.52 1.91 5.82
C ARG A 222 7.15 1.36 6.21
N PHE A 223 6.36 0.95 5.21
CA PHE A 223 5.04 0.35 5.36
C PHE A 223 4.95 -0.97 4.60
N ASN A 224 4.06 -1.85 5.01
CA ASN A 224 3.59 -2.91 4.15
C ASN A 224 2.73 -2.31 3.03
N GLY A 225 3.14 -2.53 1.79
CA GLY A 225 2.48 -1.98 0.59
C GLY A 225 1.26 -2.77 0.12
N ASP A 226 1.01 -3.99 0.65
CA ASP A 226 -0.21 -4.72 0.34
C ASP A 226 -1.43 -4.00 0.96
N PRO A 227 -2.40 -3.53 0.16
CA PRO A 227 -3.54 -2.78 0.67
C PRO A 227 -4.48 -3.61 1.55
N GLU A 228 -4.46 -4.94 1.43
CA GLU A 228 -5.24 -5.86 2.24
C GLU A 228 -4.58 -6.22 3.58
N ALA A 229 -3.31 -5.86 3.75
CA ALA A 229 -2.55 -6.12 4.97
C ALA A 229 -2.55 -4.92 5.93
N ASP A 230 -2.16 -5.18 7.18
CA ASP A 230 -1.86 -4.11 8.12
C ASP A 230 -0.67 -3.27 7.59
N ALA A 231 -0.77 -1.96 7.67
CA ALA A 231 0.27 -1.05 7.18
C ALA A 231 1.61 -1.23 7.91
N ALA A 232 1.57 -1.67 9.17
CA ALA A 232 2.75 -1.99 10.00
C ALA A 232 3.88 -0.94 9.87
N PRO A 233 3.64 0.34 10.21
CA PRO A 233 4.62 1.40 10.03
C PRO A 233 5.88 1.16 10.87
N ALA A 234 7.05 1.35 10.26
CA ALA A 234 8.34 1.30 10.92
C ALA A 234 9.18 2.52 10.52
N LEU A 235 9.77 3.21 11.48
CA LEU A 235 10.66 4.34 11.23
C LEU A 235 12.04 3.79 10.88
N VAL A 236 12.53 4.12 9.68
CA VAL A 236 13.86 3.73 9.18
C VAL A 236 14.93 4.67 9.71
N ASP A 237 14.70 5.98 9.61
CA ASP A 237 15.58 7.00 10.18
C ASP A 237 14.74 8.23 10.60
N ALA A 238 15.19 8.91 11.65
CA ALA A 238 14.48 10.04 12.24
C ALA A 238 15.21 11.35 11.96
N ALA A 239 14.48 12.36 11.50
CA ALA A 239 14.99 13.72 11.41
C ALA A 239 15.26 14.30 12.80
N GLY A 240 16.41 14.95 12.97
CA GLY A 240 16.84 15.57 14.22
C GLY A 240 17.27 14.61 15.34
N LEU A 241 16.97 13.33 15.23
CA LEU A 241 17.31 12.31 16.24
C LEU A 241 18.14 11.15 15.66
N GLY A 242 18.06 10.95 14.35
CA GLY A 242 18.82 9.94 13.61
C GLY A 242 20.01 10.56 12.86
N ARG A 243 20.20 10.12 11.61
CA ARG A 243 21.27 10.62 10.73
C ARG A 243 20.84 11.81 9.90
N ILE A 244 19.55 11.89 9.60
CA ILE A 244 18.92 13.04 8.94
C ILE A 244 18.96 14.22 9.92
N SER A 245 19.55 15.36 9.52
CA SER A 245 19.80 16.47 10.45
C SER A 245 18.53 17.20 10.86
N GLU A 246 17.76 17.71 9.90
CA GLU A 246 16.56 18.49 10.18
C GLU A 246 15.35 17.98 9.38
N GLU A 247 15.50 17.75 8.08
CA GLU A 247 14.42 17.39 7.18
C GLU A 247 14.77 16.20 6.30
N SER A 248 13.84 15.23 6.25
CA SER A 248 13.92 14.12 5.32
C SER A 248 13.56 14.59 3.91
N GLY A 249 14.46 14.33 2.97
CA GLY A 249 14.30 14.67 1.56
C GLY A 249 13.79 13.50 0.72
N SER A 250 14.29 13.40 -0.50
CA SER A 250 13.85 12.40 -1.48
C SER A 250 14.39 10.99 -1.21
N LEU A 251 13.76 10.03 -1.87
CA LEU A 251 14.05 8.60 -1.74
C LEU A 251 14.31 7.98 -3.11
N ALA A 252 15.20 6.99 -3.18
CA ALA A 252 15.35 6.11 -4.31
C ALA A 252 15.61 4.67 -3.86
N LEU A 253 15.17 3.70 -4.67
CA LEU A 253 15.49 2.30 -4.46
C LEU A 253 16.44 1.82 -5.56
N TYR A 254 17.59 1.30 -5.17
CA TYR A 254 18.51 0.63 -6.06
C TYR A 254 18.45 -0.89 -5.86
N ASP A 255 18.33 -1.61 -6.95
CA ASP A 255 18.44 -3.06 -6.98
C ASP A 255 19.49 -3.48 -8.01
N GLY A 256 20.67 -3.89 -7.54
CA GLY A 256 21.75 -4.44 -8.35
C GLY A 256 21.79 -5.97 -8.32
N GLY A 257 20.82 -6.63 -7.68
CA GLY A 257 20.85 -8.09 -7.48
C GLY A 257 21.98 -8.54 -6.54
N GLN A 258 22.09 -9.84 -6.30
CA GLN A 258 23.15 -10.45 -5.48
C GLN A 258 23.37 -9.78 -4.11
N GLY A 259 22.30 -9.31 -3.48
CA GLY A 259 22.34 -8.63 -2.18
C GLY A 259 22.61 -7.13 -2.23
N ALA A 260 22.90 -6.55 -3.39
CA ALA A 260 23.03 -5.08 -3.54
C ALA A 260 21.66 -4.41 -3.65
N ARG A 261 20.95 -4.27 -2.55
CA ARG A 261 19.61 -3.72 -2.48
C ARG A 261 19.58 -2.56 -1.51
N TYR A 262 19.56 -1.33 -2.04
CA TYR A 262 19.73 -0.14 -1.23
C TYR A 262 18.51 0.77 -1.28
N LEU A 263 18.15 1.32 -0.12
CA LEU A 263 17.38 2.54 0.00
C LEU A 263 18.38 3.70 0.07
N ILE A 264 18.20 4.69 -0.77
CA ILE A 264 18.97 5.93 -0.78
C ILE A 264 18.02 7.05 -0.36
N ALA A 265 18.36 7.78 0.68
CA ALA A 265 17.57 8.91 1.18
C ALA A 265 18.44 10.17 1.21
N THR A 266 17.83 11.33 0.94
CA THR A 266 18.52 12.62 1.10
C THR A 266 18.15 13.26 2.44
N ASP A 267 19.10 13.99 2.99
CA ASP A 267 18.87 15.03 3.99
C ASP A 267 18.73 16.36 3.26
N ALA A 268 17.53 16.89 3.23
CA ALA A 268 17.22 18.13 2.51
C ALA A 268 18.00 19.33 3.05
N SER A 269 18.35 19.33 4.35
CA SER A 269 19.05 20.44 5.00
C SER A 269 20.56 20.43 4.73
N SER A 270 21.19 19.26 4.55
CA SER A 270 22.64 19.13 4.42
C SER A 270 23.11 18.70 3.03
N GLY A 271 22.20 18.35 2.12
CA GLY A 271 22.53 17.85 0.78
C GLY A 271 23.20 16.47 0.77
N ARG A 272 23.17 15.73 1.89
CA ARG A 272 23.78 14.39 1.98
C ARG A 272 22.85 13.33 1.49
N LEU A 273 23.45 12.28 0.91
CA LEU A 273 22.80 11.00 0.68
C LEU A 273 23.14 10.05 1.83
N PHE A 274 22.12 9.32 2.31
CA PHE A 274 22.27 8.19 3.23
C PHE A 274 21.86 6.91 2.53
N VAL A 275 22.64 5.85 2.73
CA VAL A 275 22.42 4.54 2.09
C VAL A 275 22.14 3.50 3.16
N TYR A 276 21.06 2.73 2.95
CA TYR A 276 20.59 1.68 3.86
C TYR A 276 20.44 0.36 3.11
N ASP A 277 20.75 -0.75 3.78
CA ASP A 277 20.60 -2.11 3.24
C ASP A 277 19.17 -2.63 3.48
N ARG A 278 18.35 -2.67 2.41
CA ARG A 278 16.98 -3.22 2.47
C ARG A 278 16.95 -4.71 2.79
N GLY A 279 18.02 -5.45 2.46
CA GLY A 279 18.15 -6.87 2.77
C GLY A 279 18.41 -7.15 4.25
N ALA A 280 18.97 -6.18 4.97
CA ALA A 280 19.30 -6.26 6.38
C ALA A 280 18.38 -5.37 7.27
N GLY A 281 17.12 -5.23 6.90
CA GLY A 281 16.13 -4.47 7.67
C GLY A 281 16.39 -2.96 7.70
N ASP A 282 16.87 -2.41 6.61
CA ASP A 282 17.23 -1.00 6.42
C ASP A 282 18.42 -0.56 7.29
N ALA A 283 19.38 -1.47 7.51
CA ALA A 283 20.60 -1.14 8.24
C ALA A 283 21.38 -0.03 7.51
N TYR A 284 21.82 0.97 8.23
CA TYR A 284 22.63 2.06 7.68
C TYR A 284 24.00 1.56 7.22
N LEU A 285 24.42 2.00 6.02
CA LEU A 285 25.68 1.59 5.39
C LEU A 285 26.69 2.74 5.25
N GLY A 286 26.21 3.97 5.06
CA GLY A 286 27.12 5.10 4.87
C GLY A 286 26.42 6.33 4.28
N ALA A 287 27.17 7.43 4.19
CA ALA A 287 26.73 8.69 3.62
C ALA A 287 27.72 9.22 2.59
N ALA A 288 27.20 9.94 1.59
CA ALA A 288 28.01 10.64 0.59
C ALA A 288 27.43 12.04 0.32
N SER A 289 28.27 12.95 -0.19
CA SER A 289 27.85 14.23 -0.76
C SER A 289 27.99 14.18 -2.28
N LEU A 290 27.19 14.98 -2.98
CA LEU A 290 27.19 15.02 -4.43
C LEU A 290 27.74 16.36 -4.95
N THR A 291 28.38 16.31 -6.13
CA THR A 291 28.75 17.51 -6.90
C THR A 291 28.32 17.35 -8.35
N GLY A 292 28.07 18.46 -9.02
CA GLY A 292 28.02 18.51 -10.48
C GLY A 292 29.36 18.13 -11.11
N ARG A 293 29.39 18.02 -12.43
CA ARG A 293 30.65 17.77 -13.19
C ARG A 293 31.68 18.89 -13.06
N ASP A 294 31.21 20.10 -12.83
CA ASP A 294 32.02 21.29 -12.58
C ASP A 294 32.62 21.36 -11.17
N GLY A 295 32.28 20.39 -10.29
CA GLY A 295 32.68 20.32 -8.90
C GLY A 295 31.83 21.16 -7.96
N ALA A 296 30.80 21.85 -8.45
CA ALA A 296 29.88 22.60 -7.60
C ALA A 296 29.07 21.60 -6.72
N ALA A 297 28.94 21.89 -5.43
CA ALA A 297 28.18 21.06 -4.52
C ALA A 297 26.68 21.13 -4.84
N ILE A 298 26.01 19.98 -4.88
CA ILE A 298 24.55 19.90 -4.89
C ILE A 298 24.12 20.04 -3.44
N LYS A 299 23.56 21.19 -3.09
CA LYS A 299 23.22 21.53 -1.71
C LYS A 299 21.84 21.02 -1.31
N GLU A 300 20.89 21.09 -2.21
CA GLU A 300 19.49 20.69 -2.02
C GLU A 300 19.09 19.69 -3.11
N PRO A 301 19.55 18.42 -2.99
CA PRO A 301 19.15 17.40 -3.94
C PRO A 301 17.64 17.19 -3.85
N GLY A 302 16.94 17.47 -4.95
CA GLY A 302 15.52 17.26 -5.08
C GLY A 302 15.16 15.79 -5.28
N ALA A 303 14.21 15.46 -6.18
CA ALA A 303 13.77 14.08 -6.41
C ALA A 303 14.91 13.17 -6.86
N LEU A 304 14.86 11.93 -6.42
CA LEU A 304 15.79 10.86 -6.77
C LEU A 304 15.10 9.73 -7.53
N GLN A 305 15.82 9.13 -8.47
CA GLN A 305 15.48 7.82 -9.04
C GLN A 305 16.74 7.02 -9.29
N ALA A 306 16.79 5.75 -8.84
CA ALA A 306 17.89 4.85 -9.17
C ALA A 306 17.47 3.80 -10.22
N VAL A 307 18.35 3.57 -11.18
CA VAL A 307 18.19 2.55 -12.22
C VAL A 307 19.39 1.62 -12.20
N GLY A 308 19.15 0.33 -11.93
CA GLY A 308 20.20 -0.71 -11.88
C GLY A 308 20.55 -1.32 -13.23
N ALA A 309 19.89 -0.92 -14.32
CA ALA A 309 20.19 -1.40 -15.65
C ALA A 309 21.44 -0.73 -16.25
N PRO A 310 22.21 -1.43 -17.12
CA PRO A 310 23.34 -0.82 -17.80
C PRO A 310 22.91 0.33 -18.71
N LEU A 311 23.59 1.46 -18.57
CA LEU A 311 23.43 2.62 -19.45
C LEU A 311 24.75 2.93 -20.16
N ALA A 312 24.70 3.70 -21.24
CA ALA A 312 25.91 4.09 -21.97
C ALA A 312 26.89 4.83 -21.05
N GLY A 313 28.09 4.27 -20.85
CA GLY A 313 29.08 4.81 -19.94
C GLY A 313 28.82 4.57 -18.43
N LEU A 314 27.70 3.98 -18.06
CA LEU A 314 27.30 3.70 -16.67
C LEU A 314 26.85 2.22 -16.53
N PRO A 315 27.80 1.26 -16.49
CA PRO A 315 27.50 -0.16 -16.59
C PRO A 315 26.70 -0.72 -15.40
N SER A 316 26.77 -0.08 -14.23
CA SER A 316 25.98 -0.45 -13.03
C SER A 316 24.73 0.42 -12.86
N GLY A 317 24.37 1.21 -13.89
CA GLY A 317 23.24 2.13 -13.84
C GLY A 317 23.58 3.50 -13.25
N ALA A 318 22.52 4.27 -13.00
CA ALA A 318 22.62 5.64 -12.55
C ALA A 318 21.64 5.95 -11.42
N LEU A 319 22.01 6.94 -10.61
CA LEU A 319 21.10 7.71 -9.77
C LEU A 319 20.81 9.03 -10.50
N VAL A 320 19.57 9.29 -10.82
CA VAL A 320 19.08 10.60 -11.29
C VAL A 320 18.84 11.46 -10.05
N VAL A 321 19.33 12.67 -10.06
CA VAL A 321 19.17 13.66 -8.98
C VAL A 321 18.69 14.95 -9.62
N THR A 322 17.62 15.54 -9.11
CA THR A 322 17.26 16.91 -9.49
C THR A 322 18.09 17.90 -8.67
N ASP A 323 18.55 18.97 -9.31
CA ASP A 323 19.28 20.08 -8.69
C ASP A 323 18.55 21.38 -9.05
N GLU A 324 17.65 21.80 -8.15
CA GLU A 324 16.79 22.98 -8.37
C GLU A 324 17.60 24.28 -8.24
N ASP A 325 18.70 24.27 -7.49
CA ASP A 325 19.55 25.41 -7.19
C ASP A 325 20.79 25.51 -8.10
N ALA A 326 20.86 24.69 -9.17
CA ALA A 326 21.98 24.76 -10.09
C ALA A 326 22.15 26.18 -10.67
N ALA A 327 23.38 26.72 -10.65
CA ALA A 327 23.67 28.10 -11.04
C ALA A 327 23.24 28.44 -12.49
N ALA A 328 23.10 27.45 -13.35
CA ALA A 328 22.68 27.60 -14.74
C ALA A 328 21.18 27.40 -14.96
N GLY A 329 20.40 27.26 -13.89
CA GLY A 329 18.99 26.90 -13.87
C GLY A 329 18.77 25.42 -13.52
N PRO A 330 17.54 25.04 -13.16
CA PRO A 330 17.21 23.68 -12.72
C PRO A 330 17.68 22.62 -13.71
N ASP A 331 18.27 21.54 -13.22
CA ASP A 331 18.81 20.48 -14.05
C ASP A 331 18.66 19.08 -13.43
N TYR A 332 19.01 18.05 -14.21
CA TYR A 332 19.11 16.67 -13.77
C TYR A 332 20.55 16.21 -13.85
N LYS A 333 21.06 15.66 -12.78
CA LYS A 333 22.38 15.09 -12.71
C LYS A 333 22.27 13.56 -12.70
N LEU A 334 23.08 12.91 -13.52
CA LEU A 334 23.21 11.45 -13.53
C LEU A 334 24.50 11.08 -12.79
N VAL A 335 24.35 10.44 -11.63
CA VAL A 335 25.45 9.97 -10.79
C VAL A 335 25.65 8.48 -11.04
N SER A 336 26.90 8.04 -11.28
CA SER A 336 27.22 6.64 -11.45
C SER A 336 26.97 5.86 -10.15
N ILE A 337 26.14 4.82 -10.19
CA ILE A 337 25.96 3.90 -9.05
C ILE A 337 27.30 3.24 -8.66
N ALA A 338 28.12 2.84 -9.63
CA ALA A 338 29.44 2.27 -9.33
C ALA A 338 30.35 3.26 -8.61
N ALA A 339 30.27 4.55 -8.94
CA ALA A 339 31.03 5.59 -8.23
C ALA A 339 30.50 5.79 -6.79
N LEU A 340 29.18 5.85 -6.62
CA LEU A 340 28.56 5.99 -5.30
C LEU A 340 28.87 4.79 -4.39
N THR A 341 28.64 3.58 -4.89
CA THR A 341 28.90 2.36 -4.10
C THR A 341 30.39 2.15 -3.83
N GLY A 342 31.25 2.45 -4.81
CA GLY A 342 32.72 2.41 -4.63
C GLY A 342 33.22 3.38 -3.57
N ALA A 343 32.69 4.61 -3.54
CA ALA A 343 33.03 5.61 -2.54
C ALA A 343 32.65 5.17 -1.10
N LEU A 344 31.62 4.35 -0.98
CA LEU A 344 31.14 3.79 0.30
C LEU A 344 31.65 2.37 0.60
N ASN A 345 32.53 1.82 -0.23
CA ASN A 345 32.99 0.42 -0.16
C ASN A 345 31.84 -0.62 -0.18
N LEU A 346 30.79 -0.34 -0.95
CA LEU A 346 29.63 -1.20 -1.14
C LEU A 346 29.72 -1.91 -2.50
N SER A 347 28.97 -3.00 -2.65
CA SER A 347 28.80 -3.68 -3.95
C SER A 347 27.80 -2.94 -4.81
N ALA A 348 28.08 -2.78 -6.10
CA ALA A 348 27.07 -2.38 -7.08
C ALA A 348 26.21 -3.56 -7.56
N GLY A 349 26.55 -4.79 -7.16
CA GLY A 349 25.86 -5.99 -7.59
C GLY A 349 26.01 -6.31 -9.08
N THR A 350 25.05 -7.04 -9.61
CA THR A 350 24.93 -7.34 -11.04
C THR A 350 23.74 -6.58 -11.62
N PRO A 351 23.91 -5.85 -12.73
CA PRO A 351 22.82 -5.08 -13.34
C PRO A 351 21.58 -5.93 -13.59
N GLN A 352 20.41 -5.37 -13.26
CA GLN A 352 19.11 -6.02 -13.41
C GLN A 352 18.29 -5.35 -14.52
N ASP A 353 17.61 -6.14 -15.34
CA ASP A 353 16.64 -5.60 -16.28
C ASP A 353 15.29 -5.39 -15.58
N VAL A 354 15.03 -4.17 -15.14
CA VAL A 354 13.78 -3.78 -14.45
C VAL A 354 12.53 -3.89 -15.34
N ARG A 355 12.70 -4.13 -16.68
CA ARG A 355 11.57 -4.37 -17.59
C ARG A 355 11.04 -5.80 -17.46
N ALA A 356 11.82 -6.70 -16.89
CA ALA A 356 11.39 -8.06 -16.60
C ALA A 356 10.32 -8.02 -15.51
N VAL A 357 9.06 -8.09 -15.92
CA VAL A 357 7.94 -8.17 -14.98
C VAL A 357 7.99 -9.53 -14.31
N VAL A 358 8.17 -9.53 -12.99
CA VAL A 358 8.09 -10.76 -12.20
C VAL A 358 6.66 -11.28 -12.31
N ALA A 359 6.50 -12.50 -12.82
CA ALA A 359 5.19 -13.14 -12.89
C ALA A 359 4.60 -13.27 -11.46
N PRO A 360 3.28 -13.11 -11.29
CA PRO A 360 2.64 -13.35 -10.01
C PRO A 360 3.05 -14.71 -9.44
N ARG A 361 3.23 -14.78 -8.13
CA ARG A 361 3.66 -16.01 -7.42
C ARG A 361 2.73 -17.19 -7.67
N PHE A 362 1.45 -16.90 -7.94
CA PHE A 362 0.42 -17.90 -8.21
C PHE A 362 -0.20 -17.70 -9.59
N PRO A 363 -0.72 -18.78 -10.22
CA PRO A 363 -1.46 -18.64 -11.47
C PRO A 363 -2.62 -17.64 -11.31
N THR A 364 -2.73 -16.72 -12.24
CA THR A 364 -3.80 -15.71 -12.23
C THR A 364 -5.07 -16.29 -12.84
N VAL A 365 -6.18 -16.17 -12.13
CA VAL A 365 -7.53 -16.42 -12.65
C VAL A 365 -8.21 -15.08 -12.87
N VAL A 366 -8.63 -14.85 -14.11
CA VAL A 366 -9.32 -13.60 -14.47
C VAL A 366 -10.77 -13.69 -13.97
N ALA A 367 -11.20 -12.70 -13.18
CA ALA A 367 -12.58 -12.57 -12.76
C ALA A 367 -13.49 -12.31 -13.97
N VAL A 368 -14.62 -13.03 -14.08
CA VAL A 368 -15.60 -12.85 -15.16
C VAL A 368 -16.67 -11.80 -14.83
N ALA A 369 -16.79 -11.46 -13.55
CA ALA A 369 -17.69 -10.42 -13.05
C ALA A 369 -17.13 -9.84 -11.75
N GLU A 370 -17.55 -8.63 -11.43
CA GLU A 370 -17.15 -7.89 -10.23
C GLU A 370 -18.37 -7.19 -9.65
N THR A 371 -18.50 -7.18 -8.32
CA THR A 371 -19.56 -6.42 -7.65
C THR A 371 -19.22 -4.92 -7.61
N ALA A 372 -20.23 -4.07 -7.48
CA ALA A 372 -19.99 -2.71 -7.04
C ALA A 372 -19.21 -2.72 -5.72
N PRO A 373 -18.24 -1.81 -5.53
CA PRO A 373 -17.46 -1.75 -4.30
C PRO A 373 -18.36 -1.47 -3.08
N VAL A 374 -17.91 -1.93 -1.90
CA VAL A 374 -18.55 -1.56 -0.63
C VAL A 374 -18.39 -0.06 -0.36
N GLY A 375 -19.26 0.52 0.47
CA GLY A 375 -19.25 1.95 0.76
C GLY A 375 -18.08 2.40 1.65
N SER A 376 -17.47 1.49 2.41
CA SER A 376 -16.34 1.81 3.30
C SER A 376 -15.01 1.71 2.56
N PRO A 377 -14.07 2.64 2.79
CA PRO A 377 -12.75 2.61 2.15
C PRO A 377 -11.79 1.60 2.78
N GLY A 378 -10.78 1.19 2.00
CA GLY A 378 -9.70 0.30 2.42
C GLY A 378 -10.18 -1.13 2.67
N ASP A 379 -9.54 -1.84 3.60
CA ASP A 379 -9.88 -3.21 4.00
C ASP A 379 -11.30 -3.27 4.63
N ALA A 380 -12.32 -3.38 3.80
CA ALA A 380 -13.73 -3.33 4.18
C ALA A 380 -14.58 -4.45 3.57
N ALA A 381 -14.42 -4.78 2.28
CA ALA A 381 -15.01 -5.98 1.70
C ALA A 381 -14.25 -7.21 2.22
N ASP A 382 -14.96 -8.16 2.86
CA ASP A 382 -14.27 -9.27 3.54
C ASP A 382 -14.80 -10.64 3.10
N ASP A 383 -16.04 -10.97 3.41
CA ASP A 383 -16.55 -12.35 3.27
C ASP A 383 -17.83 -12.39 2.43
N PRO A 384 -17.93 -13.28 1.43
CA PRO A 384 -19.13 -13.46 0.64
C PRO A 384 -19.86 -14.78 0.97
N ALA A 385 -21.18 -14.77 0.84
CA ALA A 385 -22.01 -15.95 0.73
C ALA A 385 -22.85 -15.89 -0.54
N ILE A 386 -23.02 -17.02 -1.22
CA ILE A 386 -23.77 -17.07 -2.49
C ILE A 386 -25.00 -17.98 -2.30
N TRP A 387 -26.17 -17.43 -2.58
CA TRP A 387 -27.37 -18.23 -2.81
C TRP A 387 -27.47 -18.54 -4.31
N ALA A 388 -27.40 -19.81 -4.66
CA ALA A 388 -27.54 -20.26 -6.04
C ALA A 388 -29.02 -20.61 -6.34
N ASP A 389 -29.64 -19.90 -7.29
CA ASP A 389 -30.97 -20.31 -7.78
C ASP A 389 -30.85 -21.60 -8.61
N PRO A 390 -31.41 -22.72 -8.16
CA PRO A 390 -31.25 -24.00 -8.86
C PRO A 390 -32.00 -24.07 -10.18
N THR A 391 -32.97 -23.20 -10.39
CA THR A 391 -33.82 -23.19 -11.59
C THR A 391 -33.43 -22.08 -12.58
N HIS A 392 -33.02 -20.96 -12.07
CA HIS A 392 -32.60 -19.77 -12.85
C HIS A 392 -31.29 -19.19 -12.34
N PRO A 393 -30.12 -19.75 -12.71
CA PRO A 393 -28.84 -19.34 -12.16
C PRO A 393 -28.55 -17.83 -12.28
N ALA A 394 -29.12 -17.16 -13.28
CA ALA A 394 -28.99 -15.70 -13.43
C ALA A 394 -29.68 -14.89 -12.31
N ASN A 395 -30.60 -15.51 -11.56
CA ASN A 395 -31.28 -14.90 -10.41
C ASN A 395 -30.53 -15.13 -9.09
N SER A 396 -29.45 -15.87 -9.10
CA SER A 396 -28.60 -16.09 -7.92
C SER A 396 -28.20 -14.77 -7.30
N LEU A 397 -27.87 -14.80 -6.00
CA LEU A 397 -27.58 -13.60 -5.21
C LEU A 397 -26.28 -13.76 -4.45
N VAL A 398 -25.51 -12.68 -4.38
CA VAL A 398 -24.30 -12.61 -3.58
C VAL A 398 -24.55 -11.70 -2.37
N ILE A 399 -24.21 -12.18 -1.18
CA ILE A 399 -24.25 -11.41 0.05
C ILE A 399 -22.80 -11.16 0.45
N GLY A 400 -22.40 -9.90 0.52
CA GLY A 400 -21.03 -9.52 0.90
C GLY A 400 -21.03 -8.69 2.17
N THR A 401 -20.00 -8.85 2.99
CA THR A 401 -19.79 -8.01 4.15
C THR A 401 -19.04 -6.74 3.77
N ASP A 402 -19.54 -5.59 4.26
CA ASP A 402 -18.74 -4.42 4.55
C ASP A 402 -18.41 -4.48 6.05
N LYS A 403 -17.24 -4.99 6.40
CA LYS A 403 -16.90 -5.24 7.82
C LYS A 403 -16.80 -3.98 8.68
N LYS A 404 -16.96 -2.81 8.07
CA LYS A 404 -17.01 -1.52 8.75
C LYS A 404 -18.43 -0.97 8.87
N ALA A 405 -19.36 -1.39 7.99
CA ALA A 405 -20.67 -0.74 7.86
C ALA A 405 -21.87 -1.70 7.73
N GLY A 406 -21.71 -3.01 7.41
CA GLY A 406 -22.87 -3.89 7.36
C GLY A 406 -22.82 -5.00 6.30
N LEU A 407 -23.97 -5.27 5.68
CA LEU A 407 -24.12 -6.26 4.60
C LEU A 407 -24.62 -5.59 3.32
N ASN A 408 -24.11 -6.06 2.20
CA ASN A 408 -24.63 -5.75 0.87
C ASN A 408 -25.21 -7.01 0.23
N LEU A 409 -26.33 -6.87 -0.46
CA LEU A 409 -26.89 -7.90 -1.33
C LEU A 409 -26.70 -7.44 -2.78
N TYR A 410 -26.16 -8.34 -3.61
CA TYR A 410 -25.86 -8.05 -5.02
C TYR A 410 -26.58 -9.05 -5.94
N ASP A 411 -26.85 -8.64 -7.16
CA ASP A 411 -27.21 -9.53 -8.26
C ASP A 411 -25.96 -10.13 -8.95
N MET A 412 -26.17 -11.03 -9.89
CA MET A 412 -25.09 -11.64 -10.67
C MET A 412 -24.39 -10.69 -11.66
N GLN A 413 -24.91 -9.49 -11.83
CA GLN A 413 -24.24 -8.39 -12.57
C GLN A 413 -23.44 -7.47 -11.63
N GLY A 414 -23.35 -7.85 -10.33
CA GLY A 414 -22.63 -7.08 -9.34
C GLY A 414 -23.31 -5.80 -8.85
N ARG A 415 -24.59 -5.57 -9.24
CA ARG A 415 -25.32 -4.37 -8.81
C ARG A 415 -25.82 -4.55 -7.38
N VAL A 416 -25.70 -3.51 -6.56
CA VAL A 416 -26.26 -3.47 -5.20
C VAL A 416 -27.78 -3.49 -5.28
N LEU A 417 -28.41 -4.49 -4.67
CA LEU A 417 -29.87 -4.58 -4.51
C LEU A 417 -30.31 -4.03 -3.15
N GLN A 418 -29.49 -4.21 -2.13
CA GLN A 418 -29.77 -3.77 -0.76
C GLN A 418 -28.48 -3.52 -0.02
N HIS A 419 -28.46 -2.49 0.82
CA HIS A 419 -27.46 -2.25 1.85
C HIS A 419 -28.14 -2.25 3.23
N LEU A 420 -27.59 -2.99 4.18
CA LEU A 420 -28.05 -3.10 5.57
C LEU A 420 -26.96 -2.54 6.51
N PRO A 421 -27.11 -1.32 7.02
CA PRO A 421 -26.12 -0.68 7.92
C PRO A 421 -26.30 -1.15 9.38
N ASP A 422 -26.42 -2.48 9.60
CA ASP A 422 -26.81 -3.05 10.89
C ASP A 422 -25.63 -3.22 11.86
N GLY A 423 -24.43 -2.75 11.48
CA GLY A 423 -23.21 -2.81 12.32
C GLY A 423 -22.01 -3.37 11.55
N LYS A 424 -20.92 -3.59 12.27
CA LYS A 424 -19.68 -4.13 11.71
C LYS A 424 -19.80 -5.64 11.51
N MET A 425 -20.17 -6.08 10.31
CA MET A 425 -20.36 -7.50 9.96
C MET A 425 -19.07 -8.07 9.39
N ASN A 426 -18.41 -8.98 10.12
CA ASN A 426 -17.12 -9.51 9.68
C ASN A 426 -17.26 -10.66 8.67
N ASN A 427 -18.01 -11.73 9.03
CA ASN A 427 -18.26 -12.87 8.15
C ASN A 427 -19.75 -13.08 7.95
N VAL A 428 -20.11 -13.69 6.81
CA VAL A 428 -21.48 -14.05 6.46
C VAL A 428 -21.52 -15.47 5.91
N ASP A 429 -22.56 -16.24 6.23
CA ASP A 429 -22.83 -17.56 5.64
C ASP A 429 -24.34 -17.78 5.55
N LEU A 430 -24.76 -18.72 4.73
CA LEU A 430 -26.17 -19.08 4.56
C LEU A 430 -26.40 -20.59 4.51
N ARG A 431 -27.60 -20.99 4.90
CA ARG A 431 -28.08 -22.40 4.73
C ARG A 431 -29.54 -22.39 4.35
N GLU A 432 -29.85 -23.24 3.40
CA GLU A 432 -31.22 -23.49 2.95
C GLU A 432 -31.92 -24.52 3.84
N GLY A 433 -33.27 -24.48 3.78
CA GLY A 433 -34.13 -25.48 4.40
C GLY A 433 -34.22 -25.40 5.92
N PHE A 434 -33.90 -24.26 6.53
CA PHE A 434 -34.25 -23.97 7.91
C PHE A 434 -35.79 -23.81 8.01
N ILE A 435 -36.42 -24.46 9.01
CA ILE A 435 -37.88 -24.34 9.17
C ILE A 435 -38.17 -23.16 10.09
N LEU A 436 -38.84 -22.15 9.55
CA LEU A 436 -39.30 -20.96 10.26
C LEU A 436 -40.82 -20.80 10.09
N GLY A 437 -41.56 -20.87 11.19
CA GLY A 437 -43.02 -20.82 11.13
C GLY A 437 -43.65 -21.95 10.29
N GLY A 438 -42.99 -23.10 10.27
CA GLY A 438 -43.44 -24.28 9.50
C GLY A 438 -43.06 -24.25 8.01
N GLN A 439 -42.35 -23.23 7.53
CA GLN A 439 -41.93 -23.11 6.14
C GLN A 439 -40.41 -23.20 6.00
N PRO A 440 -39.89 -23.86 4.95
CA PRO A 440 -38.46 -23.85 4.67
C PRO A 440 -38.02 -22.48 4.15
N VAL A 441 -36.95 -21.92 4.73
CA VAL A 441 -36.39 -20.64 4.35
C VAL A 441 -34.87 -20.76 4.12
N VAL A 442 -34.31 -19.80 3.42
CA VAL A 442 -32.86 -19.56 3.35
C VAL A 442 -32.49 -18.67 4.53
N LEU A 443 -31.74 -19.20 5.48
CA LEU A 443 -31.29 -18.48 6.65
C LEU A 443 -29.86 -17.99 6.42
N VAL A 444 -29.61 -16.73 6.77
CA VAL A 444 -28.32 -16.06 6.65
C VAL A 444 -27.89 -15.60 8.04
N THR A 445 -26.64 -15.85 8.40
CA THR A 445 -26.06 -15.32 9.65
C THR A 445 -24.81 -14.51 9.35
N ALA A 446 -24.55 -13.51 10.20
CA ALA A 446 -23.29 -12.78 10.16
C ALA A 446 -22.74 -12.56 11.59
N SER A 447 -21.42 -12.47 11.72
CA SER A 447 -20.78 -12.10 12.98
C SER A 447 -20.81 -10.58 13.15
N ASP A 448 -21.64 -10.11 14.08
CA ASP A 448 -21.82 -8.69 14.40
C ASP A 448 -20.83 -8.27 15.49
N ARG A 449 -19.77 -7.58 15.09
CA ARG A 449 -18.74 -7.07 16.00
C ARG A 449 -19.19 -5.84 16.78
N THR A 450 -20.19 -5.09 16.27
CA THR A 450 -20.74 -3.92 16.98
C THR A 450 -21.49 -4.33 18.22
N ASN A 451 -22.41 -5.30 18.11
CA ASN A 451 -23.23 -5.78 19.20
C ASN A 451 -22.65 -7.03 19.89
N LYS A 452 -21.50 -7.54 19.41
CA LYS A 452 -20.87 -8.81 19.86
C LYS A 452 -21.86 -9.97 19.80
N ALA A 453 -22.55 -10.10 18.67
CA ALA A 453 -23.73 -10.91 18.50
C ALA A 453 -23.70 -11.74 17.20
N VAL A 454 -24.65 -12.65 17.06
CA VAL A 454 -25.03 -13.28 15.80
C VAL A 454 -26.14 -12.43 15.18
N ALA A 455 -25.88 -11.80 14.04
CA ALA A 455 -26.93 -11.21 13.23
C ALA A 455 -27.63 -12.33 12.41
N ILE A 456 -28.97 -12.28 12.30
CA ILE A 456 -29.75 -13.37 11.69
C ILE A 456 -30.77 -12.77 10.73
N TYR A 457 -30.71 -13.21 9.47
CA TYR A 457 -31.61 -12.76 8.41
C TYR A 457 -32.24 -13.95 7.71
N ARG A 458 -33.39 -13.72 7.12
CA ARG A 458 -33.99 -14.57 6.09
C ARG A 458 -33.77 -13.92 4.74
N LEU A 459 -33.25 -14.68 3.79
CA LEU A 459 -33.23 -14.25 2.40
C LEU A 459 -34.60 -14.50 1.77
N ASP A 460 -35.26 -13.42 1.36
CA ASP A 460 -36.45 -13.47 0.52
C ASP A 460 -36.00 -13.51 -0.94
N THR A 461 -36.03 -14.70 -1.54
CA THR A 461 -35.49 -14.95 -2.87
C THR A 461 -36.33 -14.36 -3.98
N GLU A 462 -37.66 -14.20 -3.75
CA GLU A 462 -38.58 -13.56 -4.71
C GLU A 462 -38.43 -12.04 -4.68
N ALA A 463 -38.49 -11.45 -3.48
CA ALA A 463 -38.33 -10.01 -3.29
C ALA A 463 -36.87 -9.56 -3.38
N ARG A 464 -35.92 -10.51 -3.45
CA ARG A 464 -34.46 -10.30 -3.54
C ARG A 464 -33.96 -9.34 -2.46
N ARG A 465 -34.23 -9.68 -1.20
CA ARG A 465 -33.85 -8.86 -0.03
C ARG A 465 -33.60 -9.72 1.21
N LEU A 466 -32.76 -9.20 2.08
CA LEU A 466 -32.56 -9.73 3.43
C LEU A 466 -33.54 -9.09 4.41
N ILE A 467 -34.15 -9.90 5.27
CA ILE A 467 -35.09 -9.48 6.29
C ILE A 467 -34.55 -9.92 7.64
N ASN A 468 -34.35 -9.00 8.57
CA ASN A 468 -33.92 -9.32 9.94
C ASN A 468 -34.99 -10.13 10.67
N VAL A 469 -34.62 -11.35 11.04
CA VAL A 469 -35.48 -12.30 11.75
C VAL A 469 -34.94 -12.68 13.12
N ALA A 470 -33.90 -12.00 13.61
CA ALA A 470 -33.41 -12.23 14.97
C ALA A 470 -34.48 -11.91 16.03
N ASP A 471 -34.57 -12.73 17.06
CA ASP A 471 -35.41 -12.46 18.26
C ASP A 471 -34.63 -11.55 19.22
N GLY A 472 -34.56 -10.24 18.85
CA GLY A 472 -33.69 -9.28 19.49
C GLY A 472 -32.19 -9.52 19.20
N VAL A 473 -31.33 -8.85 19.96
CA VAL A 473 -29.89 -9.05 19.88
C VAL A 473 -29.53 -10.45 20.38
N GLN A 474 -28.71 -11.18 19.66
CA GLN A 474 -28.29 -12.55 19.98
C GLN A 474 -26.81 -12.59 20.42
N PRO A 475 -26.50 -12.20 21.68
CA PRO A 475 -25.12 -11.99 22.12
C PRO A 475 -24.33 -13.30 22.16
N THR A 476 -23.09 -13.27 21.69
CA THR A 476 -22.18 -14.43 21.76
C THR A 476 -21.49 -14.55 23.12
N GLY A 477 -21.40 -13.46 23.88
CA GLY A 477 -20.60 -13.39 25.09
C GLY A 477 -19.09 -13.46 24.83
N GLN A 478 -18.67 -13.33 23.58
CA GLN A 478 -17.26 -13.23 23.15
C GLN A 478 -16.83 -11.76 23.13
N GLY A 479 -15.52 -11.53 23.27
CA GLY A 479 -14.97 -10.17 23.31
C GLY A 479 -14.96 -9.50 21.94
N ASP A 480 -14.62 -10.28 20.90
CA ASP A 480 -14.53 -9.84 19.50
C ASP A 480 -14.94 -11.00 18.57
N PRO A 481 -16.25 -11.23 18.32
CA PRO A 481 -16.72 -12.26 17.42
C PRO A 481 -16.23 -11.96 16.01
N TYR A 482 -15.40 -12.83 15.46
CA TYR A 482 -14.66 -12.63 14.22
C TYR A 482 -15.17 -13.53 13.10
N GLY A 483 -14.47 -14.61 12.80
CA GLY A 483 -14.88 -15.56 11.76
C GLY A 483 -16.10 -16.37 12.15
N GLN A 484 -17.00 -16.64 11.20
CA GLN A 484 -18.15 -17.50 11.42
C GLN A 484 -18.41 -18.42 10.24
N CYS A 485 -19.12 -19.54 10.49
CA CYS A 485 -19.70 -20.40 9.47
C CYS A 485 -20.94 -21.10 9.98
N MET A 486 -21.84 -21.47 9.06
CA MET A 486 -23.04 -22.24 9.36
C MET A 486 -22.84 -23.73 9.03
N TYR A 487 -23.52 -24.59 9.77
CA TYR A 487 -23.56 -26.03 9.54
C TYR A 487 -24.96 -26.55 9.72
N ARG A 488 -25.46 -27.32 8.75
CA ARG A 488 -26.67 -28.08 8.88
C ARG A 488 -26.33 -29.56 9.03
N SER A 489 -26.74 -30.16 10.15
CA SER A 489 -26.48 -31.55 10.43
C SER A 489 -27.33 -32.45 9.55
N ALA A 490 -26.72 -33.26 8.69
CA ALA A 490 -27.42 -34.26 7.88
C ALA A 490 -28.11 -35.34 8.76
N ARG A 491 -27.58 -35.56 9.97
CA ARG A 491 -28.14 -36.57 10.91
C ARG A 491 -29.39 -36.10 11.64
N SER A 492 -29.41 -34.83 12.09
CA SER A 492 -30.50 -34.32 12.95
C SER A 492 -31.38 -33.28 12.26
N GLY A 493 -30.98 -32.77 11.10
CA GLY A 493 -31.62 -31.63 10.42
C GLY A 493 -31.43 -30.28 11.10
N LYS A 494 -30.78 -30.22 12.26
CA LYS A 494 -30.55 -29.01 13.01
C LYS A 494 -29.53 -28.12 12.34
N THR A 495 -29.70 -26.80 12.46
CA THR A 495 -28.81 -25.79 11.90
C THR A 495 -28.04 -25.13 13.02
N TYR A 496 -26.75 -24.94 12.81
CA TYR A 496 -25.80 -24.36 13.77
C TYR A 496 -25.02 -23.24 13.13
N VAL A 497 -24.53 -22.32 13.97
CA VAL A 497 -23.49 -21.36 13.62
C VAL A 497 -22.31 -21.55 14.57
N PHE A 498 -21.10 -21.49 14.00
CA PHE A 498 -19.84 -21.46 14.74
C PHE A 498 -19.25 -20.06 14.63
N ILE A 499 -18.83 -19.51 15.75
CA ILE A 499 -18.17 -18.20 15.79
C ILE A 499 -16.85 -18.33 16.53
N ASN A 500 -15.78 -17.81 15.91
CA ASN A 500 -14.50 -17.67 16.60
C ASN A 500 -14.36 -16.25 17.14
N ASP A 501 -13.74 -16.16 18.29
CA ASP A 501 -13.21 -14.92 18.81
C ASP A 501 -11.79 -14.69 18.27
N SER A 502 -11.35 -13.45 18.13
CA SER A 502 -9.98 -13.09 17.74
C SER A 502 -8.92 -13.67 18.70
N ASN A 503 -9.28 -13.98 19.95
CA ASN A 503 -8.41 -14.59 20.96
C ASN A 503 -8.28 -16.13 20.84
N GLY A 504 -8.97 -16.77 19.87
CA GLY A 504 -8.93 -18.21 19.63
C GLY A 504 -10.06 -19.00 20.29
N GLU A 505 -10.93 -18.39 21.09
CA GLU A 505 -12.14 -19.02 21.61
C GLU A 505 -13.14 -19.30 20.49
N LYS A 506 -13.81 -20.45 20.54
CA LYS A 506 -14.82 -20.85 19.56
C LYS A 506 -16.08 -21.30 20.25
N ARG A 507 -17.22 -20.87 19.73
CA ARG A 507 -18.54 -21.26 20.24
C ARG A 507 -19.44 -21.78 19.13
N GLN A 508 -20.20 -22.81 19.46
CA GLN A 508 -21.23 -23.38 18.61
C GLN A 508 -22.59 -23.06 19.18
N TRP A 509 -23.47 -22.56 18.33
CA TRP A 509 -24.84 -22.18 18.66
C TRP A 509 -25.80 -22.94 17.75
N GLU A 510 -26.89 -23.48 18.30
CA GLU A 510 -28.04 -23.99 17.53
C GLU A 510 -28.96 -22.81 17.19
N LEU A 511 -29.36 -22.70 15.93
CA LEU A 511 -30.39 -21.79 15.48
C LEU A 511 -31.75 -22.45 15.64
N VAL A 512 -32.66 -21.80 16.35
CA VAL A 512 -34.00 -22.36 16.67
C VAL A 512 -35.10 -21.36 16.33
N ASP A 513 -36.22 -21.85 15.82
CA ASP A 513 -37.45 -21.06 15.65
C ASP A 513 -37.94 -20.61 17.04
N ALA A 514 -38.00 -19.28 17.26
CA ALA A 514 -38.48 -18.69 18.49
C ALA A 514 -39.98 -18.39 18.48
N GLY A 515 -40.66 -18.70 17.37
CA GLY A 515 -42.04 -18.30 17.10
C GLY A 515 -42.14 -16.91 16.49
N ASN A 516 -43.32 -16.53 16.05
CA ASN A 516 -43.63 -15.25 15.46
C ASN A 516 -42.69 -14.83 14.29
N GLY A 517 -42.18 -15.83 13.56
CA GLY A 517 -41.25 -15.60 12.46
C GLY A 517 -39.84 -15.11 12.91
N LYS A 518 -39.48 -15.38 14.13
CA LYS A 518 -38.19 -15.00 14.74
C LYS A 518 -37.30 -16.20 15.03
N VAL A 519 -35.99 -15.99 15.01
CA VAL A 519 -34.95 -16.99 15.25
C VAL A 519 -34.07 -16.53 16.40
N ARG A 520 -33.74 -17.44 17.31
CA ARG A 520 -32.78 -17.24 18.38
C ARG A 520 -31.64 -18.24 18.33
N VAL A 521 -30.52 -17.94 18.97
CA VAL A 521 -29.41 -18.87 19.15
C VAL A 521 -29.45 -19.51 20.54
N VAL A 522 -29.10 -20.80 20.60
CA VAL A 522 -28.96 -21.56 21.84
C VAL A 522 -27.54 -22.10 21.89
N ARG A 523 -26.78 -21.73 22.94
CA ARG A 523 -25.40 -22.19 23.11
C ARG A 523 -25.34 -23.71 23.29
N VAL A 524 -24.49 -24.38 22.48
CA VAL A 524 -24.35 -25.82 22.50
C VAL A 524 -23.06 -26.28 23.14
N ARG A 525 -21.95 -25.67 22.74
CA ARG A 525 -20.60 -25.96 23.29
C ARG A 525 -19.60 -24.87 22.99
N ASP A 526 -18.53 -24.90 23.77
CA ASP A 526 -17.34 -24.07 23.60
C ASP A 526 -16.11 -24.97 23.43
N PHE A 527 -15.14 -24.45 22.71
CA PHE A 527 -13.83 -25.06 22.60
C PHE A 527 -12.80 -23.98 22.22
N ALA A 528 -11.55 -24.22 22.56
CA ALA A 528 -10.46 -23.29 22.27
C ALA A 528 -9.29 -24.05 21.64
N PHE A 529 -8.56 -23.37 20.78
CA PHE A 529 -7.29 -23.83 20.26
C PHE A 529 -6.20 -22.82 20.66
N SER A 530 -5.04 -23.32 21.04
CA SER A 530 -3.94 -22.50 21.58
C SER A 530 -3.17 -21.68 20.55
N SER A 531 -3.54 -21.72 19.24
CA SER A 531 -2.84 -20.98 18.20
C SER A 531 -3.78 -20.16 17.31
N GLN A 532 -3.34 -18.99 16.90
CA GLN A 532 -4.02 -18.11 15.92
C GLN A 532 -4.08 -18.72 14.51
N VAL A 533 -3.39 -19.82 14.24
CA VAL A 533 -3.26 -20.49 12.93
C VAL A 533 -4.58 -21.04 12.37
N VAL A 534 -5.65 -21.04 13.15
CA VAL A 534 -6.95 -21.59 12.76
C VAL A 534 -7.75 -20.72 11.79
N ARG A 535 -7.31 -19.51 11.49
CA ARG A 535 -7.88 -18.68 10.40
C ARG A 535 -7.90 -19.41 9.04
N THR A 536 -6.96 -20.31 8.80
CA THR A 536 -6.74 -20.97 7.50
C THR A 536 -7.45 -22.31 7.36
N LEU A 537 -7.72 -23.05 8.45
CA LEU A 537 -8.24 -24.41 8.37
C LEU A 537 -9.76 -24.52 8.17
N LEU A 538 -10.54 -23.50 8.51
CA LEU A 538 -11.99 -23.49 8.27
C LEU A 538 -12.35 -23.11 6.84
N ARG A 539 -11.45 -22.41 6.10
CA ARG A 539 -11.61 -22.12 4.67
C ARG A 539 -11.33 -23.31 3.74
N ALA A 540 -10.68 -24.35 4.22
CA ALA A 540 -10.20 -25.47 3.39
C ALA A 540 -11.17 -26.68 3.30
N ARG A 541 -12.34 -26.65 3.93
CA ARG A 541 -13.31 -27.74 3.93
C ARG A 541 -14.76 -27.22 3.82
N GLY A 542 -15.02 -26.36 2.88
CA GLY A 542 -16.34 -25.97 2.42
C GLY A 542 -16.55 -26.46 1.00
#